data_9c9f78ff20688a561c517034b4462cc9
#
_entry.id   9c9f78ff20688a561c517034b4462cc9
#
_cell.length_a   1.000
_cell.length_b   1.000
_cell.length_c   1.000
_cell.angle_alpha   90.00
_cell.angle_beta   90.00
_cell.angle_gamma   90.00
#
_symmetry.space_group_name_H-M   'P 1'
#
loop_
_entity.id
_entity.type
_entity.pdbx_description
1 polymer ?
#
loop_
_entity_poly.entity_id
_entity_poly.type
_entity_poly.pdbx_seq_one_letter_code
_entity_poly.pdbx_strand_id
1 'polypeptide(L)'
;MNIKAQIAAHLAGQAEPKRGEMREVHRRVLRASPGCRLWHSDGKDEKGKTVSNPTIGYGLQTIVYADGKAKEFFRIGLSANATGISVYVLGIKDKKLLAKKFGKRIGGASVTGYCIRFRTLKDIDVDVLEEAIRFGFAEGASEPEKNRTAVKKKAKAGGAKRKK
;
A
#
# COMPACT_ATOMS: atom_id res chain seq x y z
N MET A 1 2.51 7.96 -21.01
CA MET A 1 2.37 8.88 -19.87
C MET A 1 3.19 8.33 -18.71
N ASN A 2 3.98 9.19 -18.09
CA ASN A 2 4.81 8.71 -16.98
C ASN A 2 3.97 8.55 -15.70
N ILE A 3 4.56 7.90 -14.71
CA ILE A 3 3.86 7.57 -13.48
C ILE A 3 3.30 8.80 -12.77
N LYS A 4 4.11 9.86 -12.68
CA LYS A 4 3.65 11.07 -11.99
C LYS A 4 2.45 11.70 -12.70
N ALA A 5 2.45 11.68 -14.03
CA ALA A 5 1.34 12.21 -14.81
C ALA A 5 0.11 11.33 -14.65
N GLN A 6 0.27 10.01 -14.59
CA GLN A 6 -0.84 9.10 -14.36
C GLN A 6 -1.48 9.34 -13.00
N ILE A 7 -0.67 9.53 -11.97
CA ILE A 7 -1.16 9.82 -10.64
C ILE A 7 -1.89 11.16 -10.60
N ALA A 8 -1.31 12.19 -11.22
CA ALA A 8 -1.94 13.50 -11.28
C ALA A 8 -3.31 13.43 -11.96
N ALA A 9 -3.40 12.69 -13.05
CA ALA A 9 -4.67 12.51 -13.77
C ALA A 9 -5.69 11.75 -12.91
N HIS A 10 -5.23 10.71 -12.21
CA HIS A 10 -6.10 9.94 -11.32
C HIS A 10 -6.72 10.83 -10.24
N LEU A 11 -5.87 11.64 -9.59
CA LEU A 11 -6.33 12.54 -8.53
C LEU A 11 -7.27 13.62 -9.10
N ALA A 12 -6.89 14.21 -10.23
CA ALA A 12 -7.71 15.25 -10.85
C ALA A 12 -9.07 14.74 -11.29
N GLY A 13 -9.17 13.45 -11.61
CA GLY A 13 -10.42 12.84 -12.03
C GLY A 13 -11.42 12.57 -10.93
N GLN A 14 -11.04 12.74 -9.68
CA GLN A 14 -11.95 12.53 -8.56
C GLN A 14 -12.84 13.76 -8.36
N ALA A 15 -14.09 13.53 -7.95
CA ALA A 15 -14.98 14.62 -7.59
C ALA A 15 -14.62 15.14 -6.20
N GLU A 16 -14.93 16.42 -5.94
CA GLU A 16 -14.77 16.94 -4.59
C GLU A 16 -15.89 16.42 -3.69
N PRO A 17 -15.67 16.25 -2.40
CA PRO A 17 -14.44 16.57 -1.65
C PRO A 17 -13.36 15.47 -1.72
N LYS A 18 -13.66 14.36 -2.35
CA LYS A 18 -12.75 13.21 -2.41
C LYS A 18 -11.41 13.58 -3.05
N ARG A 19 -11.44 14.41 -4.08
CA ARG A 19 -10.21 14.82 -4.74
C ARG A 19 -9.24 15.48 -3.79
N GLY A 20 -9.70 16.46 -3.01
CA GLY A 20 -8.86 17.14 -2.04
C GLY A 20 -8.38 16.23 -0.94
N GLU A 21 -9.26 15.32 -0.50
CA GLU A 21 -8.90 14.36 0.54
C GLU A 21 -7.83 13.38 0.07
N MET A 22 -7.97 12.87 -1.14
CA MET A 22 -6.97 11.98 -1.70
C MET A 22 -5.63 12.69 -1.91
N ARG A 23 -5.67 13.96 -2.32
CA ARG A 23 -4.45 14.74 -2.46
C ARG A 23 -3.74 14.92 -1.12
N GLU A 24 -4.51 15.09 -0.06
CA GLU A 24 -3.93 15.22 1.28
C GLU A 24 -3.29 13.93 1.72
N VAL A 25 -3.95 12.78 1.52
CA VAL A 25 -3.37 11.49 1.85
C VAL A 25 -2.11 11.24 1.02
N HIS A 26 -2.18 11.54 -0.27
CA HIS A 26 -1.04 11.39 -1.18
C HIS A 26 0.17 12.19 -0.65
N ARG A 27 -0.06 13.45 -0.28
CA ARG A 27 0.98 14.30 0.25
C ARG A 27 1.60 13.72 1.53
N ARG A 28 0.76 13.18 2.41
CA ARG A 28 1.23 12.60 3.67
C ARG A 28 2.03 11.32 3.44
N VAL A 29 1.64 10.51 2.47
CA VAL A 29 2.41 9.31 2.13
C VAL A 29 3.80 9.69 1.62
N LEU A 30 3.87 10.69 0.74
CA LEU A 30 5.15 11.16 0.22
C LEU A 30 6.02 11.76 1.32
N ARG A 31 5.40 12.41 2.30
CA ARG A 31 6.13 12.95 3.45
C ARG A 31 6.68 11.82 4.32
N ALA A 32 5.91 10.74 4.45
CA ALA A 32 6.33 9.59 5.26
C ALA A 32 7.52 8.86 4.64
N SER A 33 7.60 8.84 3.31
CA SER A 33 8.70 8.16 2.63
C SER A 33 9.11 8.96 1.39
N PRO A 34 9.87 10.03 1.57
CA PRO A 34 10.31 10.85 0.43
C PRO A 34 11.13 10.02 -0.55
N GLY A 35 10.87 10.21 -1.83
CA GLY A 35 11.60 9.50 -2.87
C GLY A 35 11.22 8.05 -3.06
N CYS A 36 10.15 7.58 -2.42
CA CYS A 36 9.73 6.19 -2.60
C CYS A 36 9.30 5.94 -4.04
N ARG A 37 9.38 4.69 -4.45
CA ARG A 37 8.95 4.29 -5.79
C ARG A 37 7.45 4.47 -5.90
N LEU A 38 7.00 5.01 -7.04
CA LEU A 38 5.59 5.26 -7.29
C LEU A 38 5.05 4.25 -8.30
N TRP A 39 3.79 3.88 -8.11
CA TRP A 39 3.09 2.93 -8.96
C TRP A 39 1.71 3.48 -9.29
N HIS A 40 1.19 3.06 -10.43
CA HIS A 40 -0.20 3.36 -10.77
C HIS A 40 -0.81 2.18 -11.53
N SER A 41 -2.00 1.80 -11.10
CA SER A 41 -2.78 0.77 -11.78
C SER A 41 -4.15 1.39 -12.10
N ASP A 42 -4.60 1.20 -13.33
CA ASP A 42 -5.93 1.67 -13.72
C ASP A 42 -7.03 0.67 -13.36
N GLY A 43 -6.65 -0.45 -12.75
CA GLY A 43 -7.61 -1.46 -12.33
C GLY A 43 -8.12 -2.36 -13.43
N LYS A 44 -7.51 -2.30 -14.62
CA LYS A 44 -7.92 -3.10 -15.76
C LYS A 44 -6.93 -4.22 -16.04
N ASP A 45 -7.46 -5.32 -16.59
CA ASP A 45 -6.61 -6.42 -17.01
C ASP A 45 -6.10 -6.18 -18.43
N GLU A 46 -5.39 -7.16 -18.99
CA GLU A 46 -4.80 -7.04 -20.32
C GLU A 46 -5.83 -6.84 -21.41
N LYS A 47 -7.06 -7.27 -21.17
CA LYS A 47 -8.16 -7.15 -22.14
C LYS A 47 -8.96 -5.86 -21.97
N GLY A 48 -8.54 -5.01 -21.03
CA GLY A 48 -9.23 -3.76 -20.76
C GLY A 48 -10.45 -3.89 -19.86
N LYS A 49 -10.64 -5.07 -19.27
CA LYS A 49 -11.75 -5.30 -18.34
C LYS A 49 -11.41 -4.81 -16.95
N THR A 50 -12.32 -4.07 -16.33
CA THR A 50 -12.13 -3.58 -14.97
C THR A 50 -12.20 -4.75 -13.98
N VAL A 51 -11.12 -4.99 -13.26
CA VAL A 51 -11.02 -6.07 -12.28
C VAL A 51 -10.79 -5.55 -10.86
N SER A 52 -10.43 -4.28 -10.72
CA SER A 52 -10.26 -3.65 -9.40
C SER A 52 -10.40 -2.15 -9.54
N ASN A 53 -10.39 -1.45 -8.42
CA ASN A 53 -10.38 0.01 -8.44
C ASN A 53 -9.00 0.51 -8.83
N PRO A 54 -8.92 1.65 -9.53
CA PRO A 54 -7.61 2.26 -9.79
C PRO A 54 -6.88 2.54 -8.48
N THR A 55 -5.58 2.31 -8.47
CA THR A 55 -4.79 2.42 -7.24
C THR A 55 -3.48 3.13 -7.49
N ILE A 56 -3.11 4.03 -6.58
CA ILE A 56 -1.80 4.67 -6.53
C ILE A 56 -0.99 3.87 -5.53
N GLY A 57 0.21 3.44 -5.92
CA GLY A 57 1.07 2.65 -5.04
C GLY A 57 2.34 3.38 -4.68
N TYR A 58 2.87 3.05 -3.51
CA TYR A 58 4.06 3.70 -2.95
C TYR A 58 4.97 2.67 -2.32
N GLY A 59 6.26 2.83 -2.59
CA GLY A 59 7.27 1.97 -1.99
C GLY A 59 7.46 0.68 -2.73
N LEU A 60 8.25 -0.22 -2.16
CA LEU A 60 8.63 -1.45 -2.83
C LEU A 60 8.71 -2.59 -1.84
N GLN A 61 8.12 -3.71 -2.20
CA GLN A 61 8.31 -4.98 -1.51
C GLN A 61 8.45 -6.08 -2.54
N THR A 62 9.02 -7.18 -2.12
CA THR A 62 9.13 -8.36 -2.96
C THR A 62 8.25 -9.44 -2.36
N ILE A 63 7.31 -9.94 -3.16
CA ILE A 63 6.43 -11.02 -2.77
C ILE A 63 7.00 -12.30 -3.36
N VAL A 64 7.25 -13.29 -2.50
CA VAL A 64 7.77 -14.58 -2.93
C VAL A 64 6.65 -15.61 -2.83
N TYR A 65 6.36 -16.25 -3.95
CA TYR A 65 5.30 -17.23 -4.02
C TYR A 65 5.83 -18.64 -3.70
N ALA A 66 4.90 -19.55 -3.44
CA ALA A 66 5.24 -20.91 -3.06
C ALA A 66 6.09 -21.64 -4.11
N ASP A 67 5.93 -21.27 -5.38
CA ASP A 67 6.70 -21.89 -6.47
C ASP A 67 8.10 -21.29 -6.64
N GLY A 68 8.46 -20.37 -5.75
CA GLY A 68 9.78 -19.73 -5.78
C GLY A 68 9.85 -18.48 -6.64
N LYS A 69 8.80 -18.16 -7.36
CA LYS A 69 8.78 -16.95 -8.16
C LYS A 69 8.65 -15.73 -7.27
N ALA A 70 9.20 -14.62 -7.69
CA ALA A 70 9.16 -13.38 -6.94
C ALA A 70 8.54 -12.28 -7.79
N LYS A 71 7.82 -11.39 -7.14
CA LYS A 71 7.20 -10.25 -7.79
C LYS A 71 7.40 -9.01 -6.94
N GLU A 72 7.80 -7.92 -7.59
CA GLU A 72 7.86 -6.63 -6.92
C GLU A 72 6.47 -6.01 -6.88
N PHE A 73 6.18 -5.29 -5.80
CA PHE A 73 4.88 -4.65 -5.65
C PHE A 73 5.01 -3.45 -4.72
N PHE A 74 3.96 -2.65 -4.62
CA PHE A 74 3.97 -1.51 -3.71
C PHE A 74 3.72 -1.95 -2.27
N ARG A 75 4.07 -1.08 -1.34
CA ARG A 75 3.84 -1.31 0.10
C ARG A 75 2.59 -0.63 0.60
N ILE A 76 2.37 0.61 0.18
CA ILE A 76 1.21 1.41 0.58
C ILE A 76 0.42 1.66 -0.69
N GLY A 77 -0.89 1.55 -0.61
CA GLY A 77 -1.77 1.83 -1.73
C GLY A 77 -2.86 2.82 -1.34
N LEU A 78 -3.25 3.64 -2.29
CA LEU A 78 -4.32 4.62 -2.10
C LEU A 78 -5.33 4.45 -3.23
N SER A 79 -6.58 4.22 -2.86
CA SER A 79 -7.64 3.99 -3.83
C SER A 79 -8.92 4.63 -3.34
N ALA A 80 -9.84 4.87 -4.26
CA ALA A 80 -11.16 5.41 -3.92
C ALA A 80 -12.22 4.67 -4.70
N ASN A 81 -13.40 4.61 -4.13
CA ASN A 81 -14.56 4.06 -4.79
C ASN A 81 -15.79 4.87 -4.37
N ALA A 82 -16.98 4.41 -4.75
CA ALA A 82 -18.20 5.14 -4.44
C ALA A 82 -18.44 5.32 -2.94
N THR A 83 -17.93 4.41 -2.12
CA THR A 83 -18.19 4.43 -0.68
C THR A 83 -17.14 5.17 0.13
N GLY A 84 -15.98 5.49 -0.43
CA GLY A 84 -14.97 6.20 0.31
C GLY A 84 -13.56 6.00 -0.21
N ILE A 85 -12.61 6.05 0.72
CA ILE A 85 -11.19 5.97 0.43
C ILE A 85 -10.61 4.77 1.15
N SER A 86 -9.70 4.06 0.49
CA SER A 86 -9.00 2.93 1.07
C SER A 86 -7.51 3.18 1.03
N VAL A 87 -6.84 2.91 2.15
CA VAL A 87 -5.39 2.94 2.24
C VAL A 87 -4.95 1.51 2.56
N TYR A 88 -4.17 0.93 1.66
CA TYR A 88 -3.66 -0.43 1.85
C TYR A 88 -2.29 -0.36 2.49
N VAL A 89 -2.06 -1.20 3.49
CA VAL A 89 -0.78 -1.31 4.17
C VAL A 89 -0.36 -2.77 4.04
N LEU A 90 0.44 -3.03 3.02
CA LEU A 90 0.79 -4.40 2.65
C LEU A 90 2.10 -4.84 3.31
N GLY A 91 2.32 -6.14 3.33
CA GLY A 91 3.57 -6.69 3.83
C GLY A 91 3.63 -6.88 5.33
N ILE A 92 2.53 -6.69 6.04
CA ILE A 92 2.46 -6.95 7.46
C ILE A 92 2.06 -8.41 7.64
N LYS A 93 2.91 -9.17 8.32
CA LYS A 93 2.68 -10.62 8.49
C LYS A 93 1.53 -10.94 9.44
N ASP A 94 1.45 -10.21 10.53
CA ASP A 94 0.40 -10.43 11.53
C ASP A 94 -0.85 -9.67 11.09
N LYS A 95 -1.85 -10.40 10.64
CA LYS A 95 -3.09 -9.82 10.12
C LYS A 95 -3.88 -9.03 11.16
N LYS A 96 -3.59 -9.21 12.43
CA LYS A 96 -4.28 -8.51 13.50
C LYS A 96 -3.56 -7.25 13.95
N LEU A 97 -2.32 -7.09 13.55
CA LEU A 97 -1.46 -6.03 14.08
C LEU A 97 -1.95 -4.62 13.72
N LEU A 98 -2.34 -4.42 12.48
CA LEU A 98 -2.78 -3.09 12.04
C LEU A 98 -3.98 -2.61 12.83
N ALA A 99 -5.01 -3.44 12.97
CA ALA A 99 -6.20 -3.08 13.72
C ALA A 99 -5.89 -2.93 15.21
N LYS A 100 -5.01 -3.76 15.73
CA LYS A 100 -4.63 -3.72 17.13
C LYS A 100 -3.93 -2.42 17.49
N LYS A 101 -3.02 -1.96 16.64
CA LYS A 101 -2.25 -0.75 16.91
C LYS A 101 -3.03 0.53 16.63
N PHE A 102 -3.85 0.54 15.60
CA PHE A 102 -4.44 1.79 15.11
C PHE A 102 -5.97 1.80 15.11
N GLY A 103 -6.61 0.65 15.18
CA GLY A 103 -8.05 0.56 14.99
C GLY A 103 -8.88 1.42 15.93
N LYS A 104 -8.50 1.49 17.19
CA LYS A 104 -9.25 2.31 18.17
C LYS A 104 -8.87 3.77 18.12
N ARG A 105 -7.65 4.06 17.70
CA ARG A 105 -7.13 5.43 17.71
C ARG A 105 -7.53 6.23 16.49
N ILE A 106 -7.77 5.53 15.38
CA ILE A 106 -7.98 6.21 14.10
C ILE A 106 -9.37 6.85 13.95
N GLY A 107 -10.35 6.37 14.71
CA GLY A 107 -11.71 6.94 14.63
C GLY A 107 -12.62 6.15 13.72
N GLY A 108 -13.36 6.85 12.88
CA GLY A 108 -14.41 6.25 12.04
C GLY A 108 -13.90 5.51 10.80
N ALA A 109 -12.96 4.62 10.97
CA ALA A 109 -12.45 3.81 9.88
C ALA A 109 -12.60 2.34 10.20
N SER A 110 -12.74 1.54 9.14
CA SER A 110 -12.69 0.08 9.25
C SER A 110 -11.25 -0.34 9.00
N VAL A 111 -10.64 -1.05 9.95
CA VAL A 111 -9.26 -1.49 9.84
C VAL A 111 -9.21 -3.00 9.81
N THR A 112 -8.75 -3.55 8.69
CA THR A 112 -8.58 -5.00 8.53
C THR A 112 -7.09 -5.34 8.59
N GLY A 113 -6.72 -6.54 8.17
CA GLY A 113 -5.33 -6.95 8.20
C GLY A 113 -4.40 -6.14 7.32
N TYR A 114 -4.92 -5.53 6.29
CA TYR A 114 -4.10 -4.82 5.33
C TYR A 114 -4.76 -3.55 4.75
N CYS A 115 -5.92 -3.17 5.25
CA CYS A 115 -6.67 -2.06 4.67
C CYS A 115 -7.29 -1.17 5.73
N ILE A 116 -7.12 0.13 5.56
CA ILE A 116 -7.81 1.14 6.36
C ILE A 116 -8.79 1.82 5.43
N ARG A 117 -10.08 1.70 5.73
CA ARG A 117 -11.15 2.24 4.88
C ARG A 117 -11.98 3.25 5.64
N PHE A 118 -12.21 4.40 5.04
CA PHE A 118 -13.00 5.45 5.66
C PHE A 118 -13.79 6.20 4.59
N ARG A 119 -14.86 6.84 5.01
CA ARG A 119 -15.71 7.57 4.07
C ARG A 119 -15.11 8.93 3.72
N THR A 120 -14.72 9.69 4.74
CA THR A 120 -14.11 11.00 4.57
C THR A 120 -12.99 11.19 5.59
N LEU A 121 -12.06 12.09 5.28
CA LEU A 121 -10.98 12.40 6.22
C LEU A 121 -11.49 13.00 7.53
N LYS A 122 -12.67 13.62 7.50
CA LYS A 122 -13.26 14.21 8.72
C LYS A 122 -13.61 13.14 9.75
N ASP A 123 -13.85 11.91 9.30
CA ASP A 123 -14.27 10.84 10.19
C ASP A 123 -13.12 10.24 10.98
N ILE A 124 -11.89 10.53 10.60
CA ILE A 124 -10.73 9.86 11.18
C ILE A 124 -9.72 10.84 11.72
N ASP A 125 -8.80 10.33 12.54
CA ASP A 125 -7.62 11.08 12.97
C ASP A 125 -6.54 10.90 11.90
N VAL A 126 -6.33 11.95 11.13
CA VAL A 126 -5.41 11.91 9.99
C VAL A 126 -3.96 11.66 10.42
N ASP A 127 -3.61 12.15 11.61
CA ASP A 127 -2.25 11.92 12.13
C ASP A 127 -2.05 10.46 12.48
N VAL A 128 -3.08 9.78 12.97
CA VAL A 128 -3.00 8.34 13.22
C VAL A 128 -2.90 7.58 11.91
N LEU A 129 -3.59 8.04 10.87
CA LEU A 129 -3.46 7.44 9.55
C LEU A 129 -2.02 7.56 9.05
N GLU A 130 -1.41 8.72 9.20
CA GLU A 130 -0.01 8.91 8.79
C GLU A 130 0.92 8.02 9.60
N GLU A 131 0.63 7.86 10.89
CA GLU A 131 1.39 6.97 11.75
C GLU A 131 1.34 5.52 11.24
N ALA A 132 0.15 5.08 10.82
CA ALA A 132 -0.03 3.74 10.27
C ALA A 132 0.74 3.57 8.96
N ILE A 133 0.75 4.60 8.13
CA ILE A 133 1.50 4.60 6.87
C ILE A 133 3.00 4.48 7.15
N ARG A 134 3.51 5.26 8.10
CA ARG A 134 4.93 5.18 8.48
C ARG A 134 5.27 3.81 9.04
N PHE A 135 4.37 3.25 9.82
CA PHE A 135 4.54 1.90 10.35
C PHE A 135 4.65 0.89 9.21
N GLY A 136 3.80 1.02 8.20
CA GLY A 136 3.84 0.13 7.04
C GLY A 136 5.15 0.18 6.30
N PHE A 137 5.69 1.38 6.08
CA PHE A 137 6.99 1.52 5.44
C PHE A 137 8.10 0.92 6.29
N ALA A 138 8.06 1.15 7.61
CA ALA A 138 9.10 0.66 8.52
C ALA A 138 9.10 -0.86 8.64
N GLU A 139 7.91 -1.45 8.78
CA GLU A 139 7.79 -2.90 8.87
C GLU A 139 8.29 -3.56 7.60
N GLY A 140 7.93 -2.97 6.48
CA GLY A 140 8.32 -3.51 5.20
C GLY A 140 9.81 -3.37 4.92
N ALA A 141 10.43 -2.32 5.44
CA ALA A 141 11.85 -2.08 5.18
C ALA A 141 12.73 -3.13 5.82
N SER A 142 12.38 -3.60 7.02
CA SER A 142 13.21 -4.59 7.71
C SER A 142 12.98 -6.01 7.20
N GLU A 143 11.75 -6.37 6.96
CA GLU A 143 11.39 -7.71 6.54
C GLU A 143 11.93 -8.12 5.16
N PRO A 144 11.70 -7.30 4.14
CA PRO A 144 12.16 -7.67 2.80
C PRO A 144 13.66 -7.88 2.70
N GLU A 145 14.41 -7.14 3.50
CA GLU A 145 15.85 -7.29 3.51
C GLU A 145 16.26 -8.69 3.90
N LYS A 146 15.69 -9.17 5.00
CA LYS A 146 15.98 -10.51 5.48
C LYS A 146 15.47 -11.56 4.50
N ASN A 147 14.27 -11.36 4.02
CA ASN A 147 13.67 -12.31 3.09
C ASN A 147 14.47 -12.39 1.80
N ARG A 148 14.93 -11.26 1.32
CA ARG A 148 15.71 -11.20 0.11
C ARG A 148 17.01 -11.99 0.25
N THR A 149 17.66 -11.81 1.37
CA THR A 149 18.89 -12.55 1.66
C THR A 149 18.62 -14.05 1.75
N ALA A 150 17.59 -14.41 2.49
CA ALA A 150 17.23 -15.82 2.66
C ALA A 150 16.83 -16.46 1.33
N VAL A 151 16.07 -15.75 0.53
CA VAL A 151 15.64 -16.24 -0.79
C VAL A 151 16.83 -16.44 -1.70
N LYS A 152 17.74 -15.50 -1.71
CA LYS A 152 18.94 -15.64 -2.51
C LYS A 152 19.77 -16.83 -2.09
N LYS A 153 19.88 -17.04 -0.80
CA LYS A 153 20.60 -18.20 -0.28
C LYS A 153 19.90 -19.50 -0.68
N LYS A 154 18.59 -19.52 -0.59
CA LYS A 154 17.83 -20.70 -0.99
C LYS A 154 17.93 -20.93 -2.49
N ALA A 155 17.85 -19.88 -3.26
CA ALA A 155 17.97 -19.98 -4.69
C ALA A 155 19.36 -20.46 -5.09
N LYS A 156 20.31 -20.11 -4.30
CA LYS A 156 21.70 -20.50 -4.52
C LYS A 156 22.01 -21.82 -3.86
N ALA A 157 21.44 -21.98 -2.74
CA ALA A 157 21.56 -23.20 -1.94
C ALA A 157 20.36 -24.03 -2.18
N GLY A 158 20.03 -22.96 -2.20
CA GLY A 158 19.16 -22.85 -2.00
C GLY A 158 18.86 -22.78 -1.78
N GLY A 159 18.94 -22.60 -1.60
CA GLY A 159 18.62 -22.19 -1.11
C GLY A 159 18.40 -22.16 -0.63
N ALA A 160 18.69 -22.78 -0.63
CA ALA A 160 18.32 -22.64 0.18
C ALA A 160 17.76 -22.72 0.76
N LYS A 161 17.48 -23.08 0.95
CA LYS A 161 16.84 -23.20 1.63
C LYS A 161 16.21 -23.13 2.03
N ARG A 162 16.05 -23.25 2.03
CA ARG A 162 15.46 -23.22 2.46
C ARG A 162 15.12 -23.15 2.86
N LYS A 163 15.16 -23.16 2.89
CA LYS A 163 14.88 -23.11 3.25
C LYS A 163 14.67 -22.82 3.65
N LYS A 164 14.69 -22.81 3.57
CA LYS A 164 14.61 -22.47 3.82
C LYS A 164 14.42 -22.48 4.05
#